data_2561bb5652864a50c8dbf3dfad06a6b5
#
_entry.id   2561bb5652864a50c8dbf3dfad06a6b5
#
_cell.length_a   1.000
_cell.length_b   1.000
_cell.length_c   1.000
_cell.angle_alpha   90.00
_cell.angle_beta   90.00
_cell.angle_gamma   90.00
#
_symmetry.space_group_name_H-M   'P 1'
#
loop_
_entity.id
_entity.type
_entity.pdbx_description
1 polymer ?
#
loop_
_entity_poly.entity_id
_entity_poly.type
_entity_poly.pdbx_seq_one_letter_code
_entity_poly.pdbx_strand_id
1 'polypeptide(L)'
;MDFIVIYQGEKIMLIVREFSNRFQQMSGMPINSNETKERLKAAGIDINSKQYRAVMSEMSRDGGGGYTTISAIKKRMSRYDKDGDWINPRTGLAGVLVTDKNCASKNRIVSISESIMDEMFESTKKEFYMENGVHNGDTTNRSEIYQKLYQQTEKNDRLAAGYTLEEYERQYWQAFTDAVKVADPKWEAGKPIMPGVLDRITSKSIDALLVKSGSQLIRKSFERMI
;
A
#
# COMPACT_ATOMS: atom_id res chain seq x y z
N MET A 1 -32.61 24.44 34.00
CA MET A 1 -31.20 24.13 34.34
C MET A 1 -30.75 25.21 35.32
N ASP A 2 -30.82 24.90 36.59
CA ASP A 2 -30.58 25.89 37.62
C ASP A 2 -29.10 26.03 37.89
N PHE A 3 -28.58 27.22 37.65
CA PHE A 3 -27.21 27.58 37.99
C PHE A 3 -27.17 28.01 39.46
N ILE A 4 -26.63 27.16 40.32
CA ILE A 4 -26.34 27.53 41.71
C ILE A 4 -24.99 28.25 41.74
N VAL A 5 -25.00 29.55 41.90
CA VAL A 5 -23.81 30.36 42.19
C VAL A 5 -23.57 30.35 43.69
N ILE A 6 -22.60 29.62 44.17
CA ILE A 6 -22.19 29.62 45.58
C ILE A 6 -20.95 30.51 45.73
N TYR A 7 -21.15 31.61 46.43
CA TYR A 7 -20.09 32.56 46.79
C TYR A 7 -19.18 31.99 47.89
N GLN A 8 -18.09 31.38 47.55
CA GLN A 8 -16.87 31.24 48.36
C GLN A 8 -15.68 31.10 47.40
N GLY A 9 -14.78 32.10 47.37
CA GLY A 9 -13.78 32.32 46.31
C GLY A 9 -12.86 31.14 45.93
N GLU A 10 -12.46 30.28 46.86
CA GLU A 10 -11.59 29.13 46.55
C GLU A 10 -12.33 27.95 45.91
N LYS A 11 -13.59 27.70 46.28
CA LYS A 11 -14.41 26.64 45.68
C LYS A 11 -14.82 26.96 44.26
N ILE A 12 -14.99 28.21 43.90
CA ILE A 12 -15.33 28.64 42.54
C ILE A 12 -14.14 28.38 41.59
N MET A 13 -12.92 28.69 42.03
CA MET A 13 -11.71 28.41 41.22
C MET A 13 -11.53 26.91 40.96
N LEU A 14 -11.84 26.05 41.93
CA LEU A 14 -11.74 24.59 41.76
C LEU A 14 -12.80 24.07 40.77
N ILE A 15 -14.04 24.52 40.88
CA ILE A 15 -15.15 24.12 40.00
C ILE A 15 -14.93 24.62 38.58
N VAL A 16 -14.47 25.85 38.40
CA VAL A 16 -14.13 26.39 37.08
C VAL A 16 -12.98 25.62 36.46
N ARG A 17 -12.00 25.23 37.25
CA ARG A 17 -10.85 24.43 36.77
C ARG A 17 -11.26 23.00 36.41
N GLU A 18 -12.11 22.35 37.18
CA GLU A 18 -12.65 21.02 36.87
C GLU A 18 -13.58 21.06 35.64
N PHE A 19 -14.42 22.06 35.52
CA PHE A 19 -15.31 22.27 34.40
C PHE A 19 -14.48 22.55 33.11
N SER A 20 -13.50 23.41 33.20
CA SER A 20 -12.57 23.68 32.10
C SER A 20 -11.82 22.43 31.68
N ASN A 21 -11.34 21.60 32.61
CA ASN A 21 -10.68 20.35 32.33
C ASN A 21 -11.61 19.30 31.67
N ARG A 22 -12.87 19.20 32.16
CA ARG A 22 -13.89 18.34 31.54
C ARG A 22 -14.30 18.83 30.16
N PHE A 23 -14.48 20.12 29.98
CA PHE A 23 -14.83 20.73 28.71
C PHE A 23 -13.70 20.55 27.70
N GLN A 24 -12.43 20.70 28.10
CA GLN A 24 -11.26 20.43 27.26
C GLN A 24 -11.12 18.94 26.92
N GLN A 25 -11.51 18.02 27.81
CA GLN A 25 -11.58 16.60 27.53
C GLN A 25 -12.66 16.25 26.50
N MET A 26 -13.78 16.96 26.51
CA MET A 26 -14.90 16.73 25.58
C MET A 26 -14.72 17.46 24.24
N SER A 27 -14.16 18.67 24.26
CA SER A 27 -14.00 19.52 23.04
C SER A 27 -12.66 19.37 22.33
N GLY A 28 -11.73 18.59 22.89
CA GLY A 28 -10.37 18.45 22.38
C GLY A 28 -9.46 19.61 22.80
N MET A 29 -8.22 19.55 22.38
CA MET A 29 -7.17 20.52 22.71
C MET A 29 -6.66 21.21 21.44
N PRO A 30 -6.30 22.52 21.50
CA PRO A 30 -5.63 23.18 20.38
C PRO A 30 -4.32 22.47 20.06
N ILE A 31 -4.18 21.98 18.85
CA ILE A 31 -3.12 21.03 18.48
C ILE A 31 -1.71 21.59 18.61
N ASN A 32 -1.55 22.90 18.45
CA ASN A 32 -0.24 23.58 18.43
C ASN A 32 0.11 24.31 19.72
N SER A 33 -0.72 24.24 20.78
CA SER A 33 -0.42 24.91 22.04
C SER A 33 0.71 24.22 22.80
N ASN A 34 1.48 24.99 23.59
CA ASN A 34 2.52 24.42 24.44
C ASN A 34 1.93 23.48 25.49
N GLU A 35 0.75 23.80 26.02
CA GLU A 35 0.04 22.94 26.96
C GLU A 35 -0.29 21.58 26.33
N THR A 36 -0.75 21.54 25.08
CA THR A 36 -1.01 20.29 24.36
C THR A 36 0.28 19.48 24.20
N LYS A 37 1.40 20.13 23.85
CA LYS A 37 2.70 19.45 23.72
C LYS A 37 3.13 18.79 25.02
N GLU A 38 3.00 19.48 26.15
CA GLU A 38 3.35 18.91 27.45
C GLU A 38 2.41 17.76 27.86
N ARG A 39 1.11 17.86 27.57
CA ARG A 39 0.14 16.77 27.80
C ARG A 39 0.44 15.55 26.92
N LEU A 40 0.85 15.75 25.67
CA LEU A 40 1.25 14.67 24.78
C LEU A 40 2.49 13.95 25.29
N LYS A 41 3.51 14.70 25.71
CA LYS A 41 4.72 14.12 26.33
C LYS A 41 4.39 13.33 27.60
N ALA A 42 3.54 13.89 28.49
CA ALA A 42 3.09 13.21 29.70
C ALA A 42 2.28 11.92 29.39
N ALA A 43 1.63 11.86 28.24
CA ALA A 43 0.95 10.67 27.75
C ALA A 43 1.87 9.66 27.01
N GLY A 44 3.20 9.89 27.02
CA GLY A 44 4.21 9.04 26.40
C GLY A 44 4.30 9.19 24.88
N ILE A 45 3.84 10.31 24.31
CA ILE A 45 3.95 10.58 22.89
C ILE A 45 5.19 11.41 22.61
N ASP A 46 6.12 10.87 21.85
CA ASP A 46 7.25 11.62 21.33
C ASP A 46 6.84 12.52 20.17
N ILE A 47 6.69 13.82 20.49
CA ILE A 47 6.29 14.84 19.49
C ILE A 47 7.35 15.12 18.43
N ASN A 48 8.58 14.64 18.62
CA ASN A 48 9.67 14.76 17.65
C ASN A 48 9.78 13.53 16.72
N SER A 49 9.01 12.48 17.01
CA SER A 49 9.04 11.25 16.21
C SER A 49 8.54 11.50 14.77
N LYS A 50 9.06 10.69 13.84
CA LYS A 50 8.58 10.69 12.45
C LYS A 50 7.10 10.31 12.37
N GLN A 51 6.68 9.37 13.21
CA GLN A 51 5.29 8.92 13.33
C GLN A 51 4.35 10.06 13.73
N TYR A 52 4.71 10.85 14.76
CA TYR A 52 3.93 12.02 15.15
C TYR A 52 3.85 13.06 14.04
N ARG A 53 4.97 13.35 13.36
CA ARG A 53 4.99 14.29 12.22
C ARG A 53 4.09 13.84 11.07
N ALA A 54 4.05 12.54 10.77
CA ALA A 54 3.15 11.99 9.76
C ALA A 54 1.67 12.22 10.13
N VAL A 55 1.31 12.00 11.40
CA VAL A 55 -0.05 12.28 11.89
C VAL A 55 -0.40 13.76 11.79
N MET A 56 0.53 14.66 12.15
CA MET A 56 0.29 16.11 12.04
C MET A 56 0.11 16.53 10.58
N SER A 57 0.87 15.97 9.65
CA SER A 57 0.72 16.21 8.22
C SER A 57 -0.63 15.70 7.69
N GLU A 58 -1.07 14.50 8.11
CA GLU A 58 -2.40 13.97 7.79
C GLU A 58 -3.50 14.93 8.28
N MET A 59 -3.45 15.31 9.55
CA MET A 59 -4.45 16.18 10.16
C MET A 59 -4.52 17.56 9.49
N SER A 60 -3.38 18.11 9.08
CA SER A 60 -3.35 19.39 8.36
C SER A 60 -4.02 19.32 6.99
N ARG A 61 -3.87 18.20 6.28
CA ARG A 61 -4.52 17.96 4.97
C ARG A 61 -6.03 17.76 5.11
N ASP A 62 -6.46 17.07 6.15
CA ASP A 62 -7.87 16.77 6.41
C ASP A 62 -8.67 18.01 6.88
N GLY A 63 -8.05 19.19 6.98
CA GLY A 63 -8.69 20.41 7.48
C GLY A 63 -9.01 20.35 8.98
N GLY A 64 -8.56 19.30 9.68
CA GLY A 64 -8.81 19.04 11.10
C GLY A 64 -7.90 19.81 12.06
N GLY A 65 -7.37 20.96 11.66
CA GLY A 65 -6.29 21.66 12.33
C GLY A 65 -6.61 22.40 13.63
N GLY A 66 -7.81 22.29 14.19
CA GLY A 66 -8.16 23.09 15.38
C GLY A 66 -7.96 22.35 16.70
N TYR A 67 -8.69 21.29 16.90
CA TYR A 67 -8.78 20.59 18.19
C TYR A 67 -8.67 19.08 18.03
N THR A 68 -8.00 18.44 19.00
CA THR A 68 -7.88 16.98 19.02
C THR A 68 -7.78 16.46 20.46
N THR A 69 -7.93 15.15 20.62
CA THR A 69 -7.70 14.46 21.89
C THR A 69 -6.45 13.59 21.83
N ILE A 70 -5.84 13.30 22.98
CA ILE A 70 -4.69 12.39 23.07
C ILE A 70 -5.05 11.01 22.50
N SER A 71 -6.25 10.53 22.77
CA SER A 71 -6.75 9.26 22.25
C SER A 71 -6.84 9.25 20.71
N ALA A 72 -7.33 10.34 20.13
CA ALA A 72 -7.41 10.49 18.67
C ALA A 72 -6.01 10.51 18.02
N ILE A 73 -5.04 11.20 18.63
CA ILE A 73 -3.66 11.20 18.16
C ILE A 73 -3.05 9.79 18.25
N LYS A 74 -3.20 9.10 19.39
CA LYS A 74 -2.70 7.70 19.54
C LYS A 74 -3.33 6.77 18.50
N LYS A 75 -4.64 6.89 18.26
CA LYS A 75 -5.34 6.11 17.24
C LYS A 75 -4.83 6.41 15.83
N ARG A 76 -4.49 7.66 15.51
CA ARG A 76 -3.89 8.02 14.22
C ARG A 76 -2.44 7.53 14.14
N MET A 77 -1.67 7.66 15.23
CA MET A 77 -0.29 7.16 15.27
C MET A 77 -0.21 5.65 15.00
N SER A 78 -1.16 4.84 15.46
CA SER A 78 -1.17 3.40 15.18
C SER A 78 -1.32 3.03 13.71
N ARG A 79 -1.66 3.99 12.84
CA ARG A 79 -1.72 3.82 11.39
C ARG A 79 -0.38 4.01 10.69
N TYR A 80 0.65 4.42 11.41
CA TYR A 80 1.97 4.70 10.89
C TYR A 80 3.02 3.89 11.65
N ASP A 81 4.05 3.46 10.96
CA ASP A 81 5.20 2.83 11.61
C ASP A 81 6.12 3.89 12.26
N LYS A 82 7.19 3.41 12.91
CA LYS A 82 8.18 4.28 13.56
C LYS A 82 8.87 5.28 12.62
N ASP A 83 8.92 4.96 11.32
CA ASP A 83 9.53 5.81 10.31
C ASP A 83 8.55 6.84 9.73
N GLY A 84 7.27 6.77 10.14
CA GLY A 84 6.19 7.64 9.71
C GLY A 84 5.57 7.22 8.38
N ASP A 85 5.76 5.97 7.97
CA ASP A 85 5.13 5.42 6.78
C ASP A 85 3.79 4.77 7.12
N TRP A 86 2.80 5.02 6.30
CA TRP A 86 1.45 4.48 6.49
C TRP A 86 1.44 2.96 6.43
N ILE A 87 0.75 2.34 7.39
CA ILE A 87 0.55 0.90 7.46
C ILE A 87 -0.77 0.56 6.77
N ASN A 88 -0.71 -0.28 5.76
CA ASN A 88 -1.91 -0.78 5.10
C ASN A 88 -2.72 -1.63 6.09
N PRO A 89 -3.97 -1.26 6.44
CA PRO A 89 -4.75 -1.96 7.46
C PRO A 89 -5.14 -3.38 7.05
N ARG A 90 -5.13 -3.69 5.76
CA ARG A 90 -5.45 -5.03 5.25
C ARG A 90 -4.28 -5.99 5.39
N THR A 91 -3.05 -5.51 5.17
CA THR A 91 -1.86 -6.37 5.12
C THR A 91 -0.96 -6.22 6.34
N GLY A 92 -1.13 -5.16 7.13
CA GLY A 92 -0.24 -4.81 8.23
C GLY A 92 1.15 -4.30 7.78
N LEU A 93 1.35 -4.05 6.48
CA LEU A 93 2.64 -3.70 5.91
C LEU A 93 2.74 -2.21 5.61
N ALA A 94 3.88 -1.61 5.97
CA ALA A 94 4.28 -0.28 5.54
C ALA A 94 5.14 -0.34 4.26
N GLY A 95 5.30 0.80 3.57
CA GLY A 95 6.14 0.89 2.36
C GLY A 95 5.48 0.40 1.07
N VAL A 96 4.16 0.14 1.10
CA VAL A 96 3.37 -0.28 -0.08
C VAL A 96 2.56 0.87 -0.70
N LEU A 97 2.55 2.03 -0.07
CA LEU A 97 1.88 3.23 -0.58
C LEU A 97 2.89 4.16 -1.23
N VAL A 98 2.56 4.65 -2.42
CA VAL A 98 3.37 5.68 -3.10
C VAL A 98 3.25 7.00 -2.36
N THR A 99 4.38 7.60 -2.04
CA THR A 99 4.52 8.91 -1.38
C THR A 99 5.56 9.73 -2.12
N ASP A 100 5.63 11.04 -1.84
CA ASP A 100 6.66 11.92 -2.43
C ASP A 100 8.10 11.45 -2.13
N LYS A 101 8.28 10.72 -1.01
CA LYS A 101 9.59 10.21 -0.60
C LYS A 101 10.07 9.01 -1.40
N ASN A 102 9.14 8.17 -1.91
CA ASN A 102 9.45 6.90 -2.54
C ASN A 102 8.99 6.79 -4.00
N CYS A 103 8.32 7.81 -4.54
CA CYS A 103 7.81 7.81 -5.92
C CYS A 103 8.94 7.63 -6.95
N ALA A 104 10.11 8.22 -6.72
CA ALA A 104 11.25 8.09 -7.62
C ALA A 104 11.83 6.66 -7.68
N SER A 105 11.68 5.87 -6.60
CA SER A 105 12.18 4.50 -6.52
C SER A 105 11.15 3.44 -6.96
N LYS A 106 9.92 3.85 -7.24
CA LYS A 106 8.83 2.94 -7.57
C LYS A 106 9.13 2.12 -8.83
N ASN A 107 9.50 2.79 -9.90
CA ASN A 107 9.66 2.16 -11.21
C ASN A 107 11.10 1.61 -11.38
N ARG A 108 11.48 0.67 -10.53
CA ARG A 108 12.80 0.03 -10.55
C ARG A 108 12.62 -1.49 -10.60
N ILE A 109 13.32 -2.14 -11.50
CA ILE A 109 13.34 -3.62 -11.56
C ILE A 109 14.29 -4.14 -10.49
N VAL A 110 13.76 -4.96 -9.60
CA VAL A 110 14.49 -5.65 -8.51
C VAL A 110 14.38 -7.15 -8.67
N SER A 111 15.22 -7.90 -7.96
CA SER A 111 15.13 -9.36 -7.93
C SER A 111 13.89 -9.80 -7.14
N ILE A 112 13.17 -10.77 -7.68
CA ILE A 112 12.03 -11.44 -7.07
C ILE A 112 12.35 -12.92 -6.97
N SER A 113 11.86 -13.60 -5.91
CA SER A 113 12.07 -15.04 -5.76
C SER A 113 11.37 -15.81 -6.89
N GLU A 114 12.04 -16.89 -7.36
CA GLU A 114 11.51 -17.75 -8.40
C GLU A 114 10.13 -18.31 -8.06
N SER A 115 9.90 -18.66 -6.78
CA SER A 115 8.60 -19.16 -6.32
C SER A 115 7.45 -18.16 -6.50
N ILE A 116 7.70 -16.86 -6.28
CA ILE A 116 6.70 -15.81 -6.50
C ILE A 116 6.44 -15.63 -8.00
N MET A 117 7.48 -15.69 -8.81
CA MET A 117 7.34 -15.59 -10.28
C MET A 117 6.56 -16.77 -10.85
N ASP A 118 6.81 -17.98 -10.37
CA ASP A 118 6.09 -19.19 -10.78
C ASP A 118 4.61 -19.13 -10.34
N GLU A 119 4.32 -18.71 -9.11
CA GLU A 119 2.95 -18.51 -8.66
C GLU A 119 2.21 -17.46 -9.51
N MET A 120 2.86 -16.36 -9.86
CA MET A 120 2.28 -15.33 -10.71
C MET A 120 2.04 -15.86 -12.13
N PHE A 121 3.01 -16.60 -12.69
CA PHE A 121 2.88 -17.20 -14.00
C PHE A 121 1.67 -18.14 -14.09
N GLU A 122 1.54 -19.07 -13.14
CA GLU A 122 0.41 -20.02 -13.12
C GLU A 122 -0.93 -19.31 -12.92
N SER A 123 -1.00 -18.29 -12.03
CA SER A 123 -2.19 -17.47 -11.85
C SER A 123 -2.56 -16.74 -13.14
N THR A 124 -1.60 -16.10 -13.78
CA THR A 124 -1.82 -15.36 -15.02
C THR A 124 -2.24 -16.28 -16.17
N LYS A 125 -1.63 -17.48 -16.27
CA LYS A 125 -1.98 -18.50 -17.27
C LYS A 125 -3.41 -18.98 -17.11
N LYS A 126 -3.81 -19.25 -15.86
CA LYS A 126 -5.19 -19.66 -15.53
C LYS A 126 -6.20 -18.56 -15.89
N GLU A 127 -5.94 -17.31 -15.51
CA GLU A 127 -6.80 -16.18 -15.86
C GLU A 127 -6.89 -16.00 -17.38
N PHE A 128 -5.76 -16.07 -18.09
CA PHE A 128 -5.72 -15.95 -19.54
C PHE A 128 -6.64 -16.97 -20.25
N TYR A 129 -6.63 -18.22 -19.77
CA TYR A 129 -7.54 -19.25 -20.30
C TYR A 129 -9.00 -18.97 -19.92
N MET A 130 -9.28 -18.63 -18.66
CA MET A 130 -10.64 -18.39 -18.17
C MET A 130 -11.30 -17.22 -18.89
N GLU A 131 -10.52 -16.20 -19.21
CA GLU A 131 -11.00 -14.96 -19.83
C GLU A 131 -10.78 -14.93 -21.35
N ASN A 132 -10.30 -16.02 -21.95
CA ASN A 132 -9.99 -16.08 -23.38
C ASN A 132 -9.10 -14.92 -23.85
N GLY A 133 -8.11 -14.56 -23.07
CA GLY A 133 -7.17 -13.48 -23.37
C GLY A 133 -7.74 -12.07 -23.25
N VAL A 134 -8.91 -11.89 -22.62
CA VAL A 134 -9.47 -10.57 -22.30
C VAL A 134 -9.02 -10.17 -20.91
N HIS A 135 -8.20 -9.11 -20.82
CA HIS A 135 -7.79 -8.57 -19.52
C HIS A 135 -8.91 -7.70 -18.94
N ASN A 136 -9.60 -8.19 -17.90
CA ASN A 136 -10.74 -7.49 -17.28
C ASN A 136 -10.32 -6.54 -16.13
N GLY A 137 -9.02 -6.51 -15.78
CA GLY A 137 -8.50 -5.66 -14.70
C GLY A 137 -8.75 -6.21 -13.29
N ASP A 138 -9.38 -7.39 -13.14
CA ASP A 138 -9.56 -8.02 -11.83
C ASP A 138 -8.24 -8.63 -11.33
N THR A 139 -7.75 -8.14 -10.20
CA THR A 139 -6.51 -8.61 -9.57
C THR A 139 -6.76 -9.42 -8.29
N THR A 140 -8.01 -9.82 -8.03
CA THR A 140 -8.40 -10.47 -6.77
C THR A 140 -7.62 -11.75 -6.54
N ASN A 141 -7.48 -12.60 -7.56
CA ASN A 141 -6.74 -13.86 -7.47
C ASN A 141 -5.24 -13.67 -7.26
N ARG A 142 -4.70 -12.51 -7.63
CA ARG A 142 -3.28 -12.16 -7.53
C ARG A 142 -2.93 -11.45 -6.22
N SER A 143 -3.92 -10.98 -5.47
CA SER A 143 -3.70 -10.18 -4.25
C SER A 143 -2.88 -10.92 -3.18
N GLU A 144 -3.04 -12.24 -3.07
CA GLU A 144 -2.28 -13.08 -2.14
C GLU A 144 -0.81 -13.20 -2.55
N ILE A 145 -0.54 -13.29 -3.85
CA ILE A 145 0.83 -13.37 -4.39
C ILE A 145 1.56 -12.05 -4.10
N TYR A 146 0.92 -10.90 -4.34
CA TYR A 146 1.47 -9.59 -3.97
C TYR A 146 1.70 -9.47 -2.46
N GLN A 147 0.80 -9.97 -1.62
CA GLN A 147 0.99 -9.96 -0.17
C GLN A 147 2.21 -10.80 0.25
N LYS A 148 2.38 -12.01 -0.29
CA LYS A 148 3.56 -12.85 -0.05
C LYS A 148 4.84 -12.14 -0.50
N LEU A 149 4.84 -11.55 -1.69
CA LEU A 149 5.97 -10.75 -2.19
C LEU A 149 6.36 -9.65 -1.20
N TYR A 150 5.40 -8.82 -0.76
CA TYR A 150 5.67 -7.71 0.15
C TYR A 150 6.15 -8.18 1.53
N GLN A 151 5.69 -9.34 2.02
CA GLN A 151 6.16 -9.93 3.27
C GLN A 151 7.63 -10.38 3.20
N GLN A 152 8.07 -10.89 2.05
CA GLN A 152 9.44 -11.35 1.81
C GLN A 152 10.40 -10.22 1.43
N THR A 153 9.87 -9.03 1.11
CA THR A 153 10.65 -7.90 0.60
C THR A 153 10.89 -6.87 1.68
N GLU A 154 12.11 -6.34 1.73
CA GLU A 154 12.42 -5.22 2.61
C GLU A 154 11.54 -4.01 2.32
N LYS A 155 11.16 -3.27 3.36
CA LYS A 155 10.21 -2.15 3.29
C LYS A 155 10.50 -1.16 2.15
N ASN A 156 11.77 -0.80 1.97
CA ASN A 156 12.18 0.21 0.98
C ASN A 156 12.10 -0.28 -0.47
N ASP A 157 12.04 -1.59 -0.66
CA ASP A 157 12.01 -2.23 -1.98
C ASP A 157 10.61 -2.74 -2.36
N ARG A 158 9.63 -2.70 -1.46
CA ARG A 158 8.29 -3.23 -1.70
C ARG A 158 7.62 -2.65 -2.93
N LEU A 159 7.68 -1.32 -3.11
CA LEU A 159 7.10 -0.68 -4.31
C LEU A 159 7.78 -1.14 -5.59
N ALA A 160 9.11 -1.21 -5.57
CA ALA A 160 9.88 -1.70 -6.72
C ALA A 160 9.62 -3.18 -7.00
N ALA A 161 9.46 -4.00 -5.96
CA ALA A 161 9.10 -5.41 -6.11
C ALA A 161 7.69 -5.59 -6.69
N GLY A 162 6.72 -4.82 -6.22
CA GLY A 162 5.38 -4.81 -6.79
C GLY A 162 5.37 -4.40 -8.27
N TYR A 163 6.08 -3.34 -8.60
CA TYR A 163 6.24 -2.90 -9.98
C TYR A 163 6.94 -3.99 -10.85
N THR A 164 7.98 -4.62 -10.31
CA THR A 164 8.69 -5.70 -11.03
C THR A 164 7.75 -6.88 -11.32
N LEU A 165 6.93 -7.29 -10.34
CA LEU A 165 6.00 -8.39 -10.52
C LEU A 165 4.92 -8.05 -11.57
N GLU A 166 4.43 -6.81 -11.60
CA GLU A 166 3.51 -6.29 -12.63
C GLU A 166 4.15 -6.35 -14.03
N GLU A 167 5.45 -5.98 -14.14
CA GLU A 167 6.18 -6.10 -15.41
C GLU A 167 6.30 -7.55 -15.87
N TYR A 168 6.58 -8.52 -14.98
CA TYR A 168 6.58 -9.95 -15.29
C TYR A 168 5.22 -10.43 -15.75
N GLU A 169 4.16 -10.11 -15.03
CA GLU A 169 2.79 -10.44 -15.39
C GLU A 169 2.44 -9.95 -16.80
N ARG A 170 2.79 -8.71 -17.13
CA ARG A 170 2.58 -8.14 -18.45
C ARG A 170 3.34 -8.94 -19.55
N GLN A 171 4.57 -9.40 -19.26
CA GLN A 171 5.33 -10.22 -20.19
C GLN A 171 4.74 -11.62 -20.36
N TYR A 172 4.21 -12.22 -19.29
CA TYR A 172 3.50 -13.50 -19.36
C TYR A 172 2.26 -13.39 -20.23
N TRP A 173 1.44 -12.38 -19.99
CA TRP A 173 0.23 -12.13 -20.78
C TRP A 173 0.55 -11.95 -22.28
N GLN A 174 1.57 -11.18 -22.59
CA GLN A 174 2.02 -10.99 -23.97
C GLN A 174 2.54 -12.29 -24.60
N ALA A 175 3.30 -13.10 -23.85
CA ALA A 175 3.80 -14.38 -24.33
C ALA A 175 2.65 -15.35 -24.64
N PHE A 176 1.62 -15.39 -23.80
CA PHE A 176 0.43 -16.21 -24.06
C PHE A 176 -0.32 -15.74 -25.30
N THR A 177 -0.49 -14.44 -25.45
CA THR A 177 -1.13 -13.84 -26.64
C THR A 177 -0.36 -14.23 -27.91
N ASP A 178 0.96 -14.11 -27.91
CA ASP A 178 1.77 -14.43 -29.06
C ASP A 178 1.69 -15.92 -29.40
N ALA A 179 1.73 -16.80 -28.39
CA ALA A 179 1.63 -18.26 -28.61
C ALA A 179 0.30 -18.66 -29.21
N VAL A 180 -0.81 -18.09 -28.72
CA VAL A 180 -2.12 -18.37 -29.28
C VAL A 180 -2.24 -17.86 -30.72
N LYS A 181 -1.70 -16.68 -31.02
CA LYS A 181 -1.68 -16.13 -32.40
C LYS A 181 -0.80 -16.91 -33.37
N VAL A 182 0.28 -17.54 -32.87
CA VAL A 182 1.09 -18.45 -33.70
C VAL A 182 0.30 -19.70 -34.01
N ALA A 183 -0.45 -20.26 -33.06
CA ALA A 183 -1.28 -21.45 -33.27
C ALA A 183 -2.52 -21.15 -34.11
N ASP A 184 -3.14 -19.98 -33.93
CA ASP A 184 -4.28 -19.49 -34.70
C ASP A 184 -4.08 -18.00 -35.03
N PRO A 185 -3.57 -17.66 -36.22
CA PRO A 185 -3.35 -16.27 -36.63
C PRO A 185 -4.61 -15.42 -36.73
N LYS A 186 -5.80 -16.02 -36.74
CA LYS A 186 -7.08 -15.34 -36.78
C LYS A 186 -7.74 -15.19 -35.39
N TRP A 187 -7.06 -15.71 -34.35
CA TRP A 187 -7.57 -15.60 -33.00
C TRP A 187 -7.58 -14.15 -32.53
N GLU A 188 -8.65 -13.78 -31.86
CA GLU A 188 -8.82 -12.49 -31.19
C GLU A 188 -9.20 -12.73 -29.73
N ALA A 189 -8.80 -11.82 -28.84
CA ALA A 189 -9.17 -11.87 -27.43
C ALA A 189 -10.70 -11.97 -27.26
N GLY A 190 -11.13 -12.85 -26.37
CA GLY A 190 -12.54 -13.21 -26.17
C GLY A 190 -13.01 -14.43 -26.95
N LYS A 191 -12.22 -14.90 -27.91
CA LYS A 191 -12.51 -16.18 -28.61
C LYS A 191 -11.87 -17.35 -27.86
N PRO A 192 -12.51 -18.55 -27.89
CA PRO A 192 -11.94 -19.74 -27.23
C PRO A 192 -10.51 -20.01 -27.66
N ILE A 193 -9.67 -20.39 -26.70
CA ILE A 193 -8.27 -20.74 -26.91
C ILE A 193 -8.17 -22.25 -27.10
N MET A 194 -7.41 -22.68 -28.10
CA MET A 194 -7.13 -24.11 -28.32
C MET A 194 -6.49 -24.74 -27.09
N PRO A 195 -7.00 -25.86 -26.57
CA PRO A 195 -6.40 -26.57 -25.46
C PRO A 195 -4.93 -26.95 -25.78
N GLY A 196 -4.07 -26.85 -24.76
CA GLY A 196 -2.66 -27.25 -24.89
C GLY A 196 -1.71 -26.24 -25.52
N VAL A 197 -2.20 -25.13 -26.11
CA VAL A 197 -1.34 -24.13 -26.78
C VAL A 197 -0.30 -23.53 -25.81
N LEU A 198 -0.65 -23.37 -24.53
CA LEU A 198 0.26 -22.80 -23.55
C LEU A 198 1.03 -23.85 -22.72
N ASP A 199 0.88 -25.15 -23.00
CA ASP A 199 1.46 -26.19 -22.13
C ASP A 199 3.00 -26.23 -22.17
N ARG A 200 3.59 -25.82 -23.27
CA ARG A 200 5.04 -25.75 -23.43
C ARG A 200 5.67 -24.48 -22.89
N ILE A 201 4.88 -23.50 -22.51
CA ILE A 201 5.37 -22.22 -22.00
C ILE A 201 5.51 -22.33 -20.47
N THR A 202 6.66 -21.96 -19.96
CA THR A 202 7.00 -21.91 -18.55
C THR A 202 7.50 -20.51 -18.17
N SER A 203 7.41 -20.15 -16.89
CA SER A 203 8.00 -18.90 -16.36
C SER A 203 9.46 -18.76 -16.77
N LYS A 204 10.27 -19.82 -16.59
CA LYS A 204 11.69 -19.87 -16.94
C LYS A 204 11.95 -19.65 -18.42
N SER A 205 11.10 -20.18 -19.30
CA SER A 205 11.27 -20.00 -20.75
C SER A 205 11.04 -18.54 -21.17
N ILE A 206 10.13 -17.85 -20.51
CA ILE A 206 9.90 -16.42 -20.74
C ILE A 206 11.04 -15.61 -20.14
N ASP A 207 11.42 -15.90 -18.89
CA ASP A 207 12.49 -15.22 -18.16
C ASP A 207 13.83 -15.22 -18.94
N ALA A 208 14.16 -16.35 -19.56
CA ALA A 208 15.37 -16.47 -20.37
C ALA A 208 15.41 -15.49 -21.56
N LEU A 209 14.27 -14.98 -21.99
CA LEU A 209 14.14 -14.01 -23.07
C LEU A 209 14.08 -12.57 -22.59
N LEU A 210 13.87 -12.35 -21.28
CA LEU A 210 13.73 -11.00 -20.73
C LEU A 210 15.09 -10.34 -20.55
N VAL A 211 15.15 -9.08 -20.90
CA VAL A 211 16.28 -8.19 -20.60
C VAL A 211 15.76 -6.94 -19.91
N LYS A 212 16.50 -6.52 -18.90
CA LYS A 212 16.24 -5.25 -18.23
C LYS A 212 16.69 -4.09 -19.11
N SER A 213 15.79 -3.17 -19.41
CA SER A 213 16.08 -1.93 -20.13
C SER A 213 15.50 -0.76 -19.33
N GLY A 214 16.36 -0.06 -18.58
CA GLY A 214 15.93 0.98 -17.66
C GLY A 214 14.99 0.44 -16.59
N SER A 215 13.76 0.99 -16.56
CA SER A 215 12.69 0.58 -15.65
C SER A 215 11.75 -0.48 -16.22
N GLN A 216 12.05 -1.08 -17.36
CA GLN A 216 11.17 -2.05 -18.03
C GLN A 216 11.86 -3.39 -18.22
N LEU A 217 11.06 -4.45 -18.32
CA LEU A 217 11.46 -5.75 -18.84
C LEU A 217 11.05 -5.80 -20.32
N ILE A 218 12.01 -6.06 -21.19
CA ILE A 218 11.80 -6.17 -22.63
C ILE A 218 12.11 -7.61 -23.03
N ARG A 219 11.21 -8.23 -23.79
CA ARG A 219 11.41 -9.58 -24.30
C ARG A 219 12.12 -9.54 -25.65
N LYS A 220 13.20 -10.27 -25.77
CA LYS A 220 13.82 -10.59 -27.06
C LYS A 220 12.89 -11.51 -27.85
N SER A 221 12.85 -11.40 -29.15
CA SER A 221 11.95 -12.11 -30.09
C SER A 221 11.47 -13.50 -29.62
N PHE A 222 10.16 -13.76 -29.78
CA PHE A 222 9.48 -15.01 -29.37
C PHE A 222 9.73 -16.18 -30.31
N GLU A 223 10.27 -15.94 -31.51
CA GLU A 223 10.45 -16.96 -32.57
C GLU A 223 11.29 -18.19 -32.17
N ARG A 224 11.98 -18.15 -31.04
CA ARG A 224 12.81 -19.26 -30.53
C ARG A 224 12.11 -20.18 -29.53
N MET A 225 10.86 -19.98 -29.22
CA MET A 225 10.16 -20.75 -28.18
C MET A 225 9.17 -21.80 -28.67
N ILE A 226 8.97 -21.90 -29.97
CA ILE A 226 7.98 -22.81 -30.58
C ILE A 226 8.71 -23.95 -31.33
#